data_3ea7e6efebe3a66039b8c03f9019ccf9
#
_entry.id   3ea7e6efebe3a66039b8c03f9019ccf9
#
_cell.length_a   1.000
_cell.length_b   1.000
_cell.length_c   1.000
_cell.angle_alpha   90.00
_cell.angle_beta   90.00
_cell.angle_gamma   90.00
#
_symmetry.space_group_name_H-M   'P 1'
#
loop_
_entity.id
_entity.type
_entity.pdbx_description
1 polymer ?
#
loop_
_entity_poly.entity_id
_entity_poly.type
_entity_poly.pdbx_seq_one_letter_code
_entity_poly.pdbx_strand_id
1 'polypeptide(L)'
;MNMGLPLQSGPAYQSSEAIAGRSLGRQGWPILVHAHIGWAMRGEVMKRVKLTVDAELEKLQRETFGYFLHEANPANGLVIDKTAPDWPASIAATGLALACYPVSVERGFMARSAAVERTLATLRFFWNSPHGPEPDATGYRGFYYHFLDMQTGRRAWQCELSTVDSTFLLAGALAAAMFFDSASAGESEIRALADALYLRADWRWAQNGGATVTHGWKPESGFLPYRWEGYDEALLLYVLGLGSPTHPLPASSYATWATTYRWDPGEQPGARQGYLYAGPLFTHQLSHVWIDFRGIQDAFMRAKGIDYFENSRRATYAQQRYAINNPRKFEAYGSHCWGITASEGPGPGTLKIAGIERQFFDYTARGIPYGPDDGTLAPWAVVASLPFAPEIVLPTLDYCIYQAKLTKFNSYGFKASFNPSHPGEPGNPYGWWVSPWHFGLNQGPIILMIENYRSGLLWQLMRSCPYIAGGLRRAGFTQGWL
;
A
#
# COMPACT_ATOMS: atom_id res chain seq x y z
N MET A 1 20.41 -0.53 4.99
CA MET A 1 20.66 -1.98 4.81
C MET A 1 21.22 -2.22 3.43
N ASN A 2 22.40 -2.85 3.36
CA ASN A 2 23.13 -3.09 2.11
C ASN A 2 22.41 -4.14 1.26
N MET A 3 22.08 -3.81 0.03
CA MET A 3 21.76 -4.84 -0.98
C MET A 3 22.48 -4.51 -2.29
N GLY A 4 23.68 -5.03 -2.40
CA GLY A 4 24.38 -5.22 -3.67
C GLY A 4 24.94 -6.64 -3.69
N LEU A 5 24.38 -7.52 -4.53
CA LEU A 5 24.99 -8.78 -4.92
C LEU A 5 24.81 -9.00 -6.42
N PRO A 6 25.85 -9.49 -7.13
CA PRO A 6 25.84 -9.65 -8.57
C PRO A 6 25.11 -10.93 -9.00
N LEU A 7 24.52 -10.86 -10.19
CA LEU A 7 23.84 -11.95 -10.88
C LEU A 7 24.84 -13.03 -11.30
N GLN A 8 24.65 -14.27 -10.82
CA GLN A 8 25.23 -15.48 -11.43
C GLN A 8 24.19 -16.16 -12.31
N SER A 9 24.61 -16.45 -13.54
CA SER A 9 23.86 -17.20 -14.57
C SER A 9 23.85 -18.71 -14.22
N GLY A 10 22.67 -19.31 -14.13
CA GLY A 10 22.48 -20.75 -14.00
C GLY A 10 21.97 -21.41 -15.29
N PRO A 11 22.15 -22.71 -15.49
CA PRO A 11 22.15 -23.37 -16.78
C PRO A 11 20.76 -23.72 -17.32
N ALA A 12 20.72 -23.88 -18.65
CA ALA A 12 19.59 -24.30 -19.46
C ALA A 12 19.09 -25.70 -19.12
N TYR A 13 17.76 -25.88 -19.03
CA TYR A 13 17.11 -27.19 -19.00
C TYR A 13 16.62 -27.58 -20.38
N GLN A 14 17.07 -28.77 -20.81
CA GLN A 14 16.63 -29.43 -22.02
C GLN A 14 15.29 -30.14 -21.81
N SER A 15 14.51 -30.14 -22.88
CA SER A 15 13.25 -30.85 -23.07
C SER A 15 13.41 -32.37 -23.14
N SER A 16 12.46 -33.14 -22.59
CA SER A 16 12.20 -34.50 -23.04
C SER A 16 10.69 -34.77 -23.09
N GLU A 17 10.31 -35.39 -24.19
CA GLU A 17 8.99 -35.70 -24.68
C GLU A 17 8.25 -36.84 -23.98
N ALA A 18 6.94 -36.72 -24.04
CA ALA A 18 5.89 -37.72 -24.27
C ALA A 18 5.90 -39.12 -23.61
N ILE A 19 4.79 -39.44 -22.96
CA ILE A 19 4.12 -40.74 -23.12
C ILE A 19 2.59 -40.60 -22.96
N ALA A 20 1.89 -41.28 -23.88
CA ALA A 20 0.46 -41.27 -24.10
C ALA A 20 -0.36 -42.15 -23.14
N GLY A 21 -1.58 -41.76 -22.90
CA GLY A 21 -2.80 -42.56 -23.03
C GLY A 21 -3.16 -43.57 -21.94
N ARG A 22 -4.28 -43.33 -21.26
CA ARG A 22 -5.35 -44.32 -21.08
C ARG A 22 -6.65 -43.64 -20.65
N SER A 23 -7.70 -43.93 -21.42
CA SER A 23 -9.12 -43.62 -21.14
C SER A 23 -9.69 -44.54 -20.07
N LEU A 24 -10.52 -44.01 -19.16
CA LEU A 24 -11.53 -44.82 -18.46
C LEU A 24 -12.72 -43.93 -18.02
N GLY A 25 -13.89 -44.32 -18.53
CA GLY A 25 -15.12 -44.46 -17.77
C GLY A 25 -16.01 -43.23 -17.60
N ARG A 26 -16.94 -43.01 -18.54
CA ARG A 26 -18.19 -42.26 -18.35
C ARG A 26 -18.98 -42.87 -17.20
N GLN A 27 -19.33 -42.11 -16.16
CA GLN A 27 -20.56 -42.29 -15.42
C GLN A 27 -21.27 -40.94 -15.37
N GLY A 28 -22.47 -40.93 -16.02
CA GLY A 28 -23.29 -39.76 -16.11
C GLY A 28 -24.04 -39.50 -14.80
N TRP A 29 -24.16 -38.23 -14.44
CA TRP A 29 -25.11 -37.71 -13.49
C TRP A 29 -26.26 -37.07 -14.23
N PRO A 30 -27.51 -37.24 -13.74
CA PRO A 30 -28.70 -36.84 -14.49
C PRO A 30 -28.84 -35.31 -14.53
N ILE A 31 -29.07 -34.80 -15.73
CA ILE A 31 -29.56 -33.44 -15.98
C ILE A 31 -30.99 -33.37 -15.41
N LEU A 32 -31.15 -32.73 -14.26
CA LEU A 32 -32.47 -32.32 -13.77
C LEU A 32 -32.67 -30.85 -14.16
N VAL A 33 -33.59 -30.70 -15.07
CA VAL A 33 -34.32 -29.50 -15.48
C VAL A 33 -34.70 -28.65 -14.27
N HIS A 34 -34.17 -27.44 -14.17
CA HIS A 34 -34.80 -26.33 -13.49
C HIS A 34 -34.65 -25.06 -14.33
N ALA A 35 -35.42 -24.99 -15.36
CA ALA A 35 -35.85 -23.74 -15.95
C ALA A 35 -36.95 -23.16 -15.05
N HIS A 36 -36.86 -21.84 -14.79
CA HIS A 36 -37.83 -21.00 -14.06
C HIS A 36 -37.66 -20.89 -12.56
N ILE A 37 -36.50 -20.44 -12.09
CA ILE A 37 -36.42 -19.61 -10.89
C ILE A 37 -36.20 -18.16 -11.38
N GLY A 38 -37.23 -17.35 -11.20
CA GLY A 38 -37.38 -16.07 -11.84
C GLY A 38 -36.25 -15.08 -11.54
N TRP A 39 -35.99 -14.19 -12.46
CA TRP A 39 -35.07 -13.05 -12.37
C TRP A 39 -35.19 -12.26 -11.07
N ALA A 40 -36.35 -12.21 -10.43
CA ALA A 40 -36.60 -11.58 -9.14
C ALA A 40 -35.82 -12.25 -7.99
N MET A 41 -35.80 -13.58 -7.92
CA MET A 41 -35.06 -14.30 -6.85
C MET A 41 -33.54 -14.19 -7.01
N ARG A 42 -33.04 -14.15 -8.24
CA ARG A 42 -31.58 -13.87 -8.48
C ARG A 42 -31.21 -12.45 -8.04
N GLY A 43 -32.09 -11.48 -8.27
CA GLY A 43 -31.88 -10.09 -7.84
C GLY A 43 -31.87 -9.96 -6.31
N GLU A 44 -32.75 -10.66 -5.59
CA GLU A 44 -32.76 -10.64 -4.12
C GLU A 44 -31.57 -11.37 -3.51
N VAL A 45 -31.19 -12.53 -4.03
CA VAL A 45 -30.00 -13.28 -3.58
C VAL A 45 -28.76 -12.45 -3.80
N MET A 46 -28.60 -11.84 -4.98
CA MET A 46 -27.47 -10.97 -5.28
C MET A 46 -27.44 -9.72 -4.39
N LYS A 47 -28.59 -9.10 -4.11
CA LYS A 47 -28.68 -7.98 -3.15
C LYS A 47 -28.30 -8.42 -1.75
N ARG A 48 -28.76 -9.58 -1.29
CA ARG A 48 -28.46 -10.10 0.05
C ARG A 48 -26.99 -10.44 0.21
N VAL A 49 -26.36 -11.06 -0.78
CA VAL A 49 -24.91 -11.32 -0.81
C VAL A 49 -24.13 -10.02 -0.79
N LYS A 50 -24.51 -9.03 -1.60
CA LYS A 50 -23.85 -7.71 -1.62
C LYS A 50 -23.96 -6.99 -0.28
N LEU A 51 -25.13 -6.99 0.36
CA LEU A 51 -25.34 -6.41 1.68
C LEU A 51 -24.47 -7.08 2.76
N THR A 52 -24.26 -8.38 2.68
CA THR A 52 -23.38 -9.12 3.61
C THR A 52 -21.91 -8.73 3.41
N VAL A 53 -21.45 -8.64 2.16
CA VAL A 53 -20.08 -8.22 1.84
C VAL A 53 -19.83 -6.77 2.28
N ASP A 54 -20.76 -5.86 2.01
CA ASP A 54 -20.62 -4.46 2.44
C ASP A 54 -20.54 -4.32 3.97
N ALA A 55 -21.32 -5.10 4.71
CA ALA A 55 -21.30 -5.08 6.18
C ALA A 55 -19.97 -5.62 6.75
N GLU A 56 -19.43 -6.69 6.16
CA GLU A 56 -18.12 -7.24 6.57
C GLU A 56 -16.97 -6.28 6.26
N LEU A 57 -17.00 -5.63 5.10
CA LEU A 57 -16.00 -4.62 4.74
C LEU A 57 -16.08 -3.39 5.67
N GLU A 58 -17.32 -2.95 6.01
CA GLU A 58 -17.51 -1.85 6.97
C GLU A 58 -17.01 -2.21 8.36
N LYS A 59 -17.29 -3.43 8.82
CA LYS A 59 -16.79 -3.93 10.10
C LYS A 59 -15.25 -3.92 10.13
N LEU A 60 -14.60 -4.50 9.12
CA LEU A 60 -13.15 -4.50 9.00
C LEU A 60 -12.59 -3.08 8.97
N GLN A 61 -13.21 -2.19 8.19
CA GLN A 61 -12.82 -0.79 8.06
C GLN A 61 -12.93 -0.05 9.40
N ARG A 62 -14.01 -0.27 10.16
CA ARG A 62 -14.23 0.31 11.49
C ARG A 62 -13.23 -0.21 12.53
N GLU A 63 -13.01 -1.53 12.60
CA GLU A 63 -12.04 -2.14 13.50
C GLU A 63 -10.63 -1.62 13.21
N THR A 64 -10.25 -1.55 11.94
CA THR A 64 -8.95 -1.03 11.51
C THR A 64 -8.79 0.46 11.82
N PHE A 65 -9.85 1.26 11.69
CA PHE A 65 -9.82 2.69 12.06
C PHE A 65 -9.55 2.90 13.55
N GLY A 66 -9.87 1.94 14.40
CA GLY A 66 -9.49 1.95 15.82
C GLY A 66 -8.00 2.21 16.07
N TYR A 67 -7.12 1.78 15.15
CA TYR A 67 -5.69 2.08 15.24
C TYR A 67 -5.42 3.60 15.25
N PHE A 68 -5.98 4.34 14.32
CA PHE A 68 -5.80 5.79 14.24
C PHE A 68 -6.54 6.58 15.32
N LEU A 69 -7.50 5.95 16.00
CA LEU A 69 -8.15 6.52 17.18
C LEU A 69 -7.30 6.40 18.44
N HIS A 70 -6.68 5.24 18.67
CA HIS A 70 -6.07 4.88 19.95
C HIS A 70 -4.54 4.98 19.93
N GLU A 71 -3.92 4.81 18.78
CA GLU A 71 -2.46 4.81 18.60
C GLU A 71 -1.93 6.16 18.07
N ALA A 72 -2.78 7.18 18.06
CA ALA A 72 -2.39 8.55 17.74
C ALA A 72 -2.30 9.39 19.03
N ASN A 73 -1.24 10.19 19.16
CA ASN A 73 -1.11 11.17 20.24
C ASN A 73 -2.10 12.33 19.99
N PRO A 74 -3.10 12.55 20.87
CA PRO A 74 -4.13 13.55 20.62
C PRO A 74 -3.61 15.01 20.67
N ALA A 75 -2.46 15.25 21.30
CA ALA A 75 -1.91 16.59 21.46
C ALA A 75 -1.21 17.11 20.20
N ASN A 76 -0.57 16.20 19.41
CA ASN A 76 0.21 16.55 18.24
C ASN A 76 -0.21 15.78 16.97
N GLY A 77 -1.12 14.83 17.09
CA GLY A 77 -1.63 14.01 15.98
C GLY A 77 -0.66 12.97 15.40
N LEU A 78 0.52 12.81 16.01
CA LEU A 78 1.48 11.80 15.57
C LEU A 78 0.95 10.39 15.80
N VAL A 79 1.08 9.52 14.81
CA VAL A 79 0.63 8.13 14.85
C VAL A 79 1.82 7.21 15.01
N ILE A 80 1.78 6.33 16.00
CA ILE A 80 2.83 5.33 16.21
C ILE A 80 3.04 4.49 14.94
N ASP A 81 4.28 4.13 14.64
CA ASP A 81 4.58 3.29 13.46
C ASP A 81 4.00 1.88 13.62
N LYS A 82 4.24 1.24 14.77
CA LYS A 82 3.65 -0.05 15.13
C LYS A 82 3.35 -0.14 16.63
N THR A 83 2.45 -1.03 17.00
CA THR A 83 1.97 -1.21 18.39
C THR A 83 3.01 -1.82 19.36
N ALA A 84 4.30 -1.78 19.02
CA ALA A 84 5.36 -2.18 19.91
C ALA A 84 5.56 -1.13 21.02
N PRO A 85 5.89 -1.56 22.26
CA PRO A 85 6.17 -0.63 23.35
C PRO A 85 7.26 0.39 22.99
N ASP A 86 7.07 1.64 23.38
CA ASP A 86 8.03 2.74 23.20
C ASP A 86 8.48 2.97 21.75
N TRP A 87 7.64 2.60 20.78
CA TRP A 87 7.93 2.76 19.37
C TRP A 87 7.67 4.21 18.92
N PRO A 88 8.44 4.78 17.98
CA PRO A 88 8.22 6.14 17.48
C PRO A 88 7.01 6.24 16.55
N ALA A 89 6.63 7.48 16.27
CA ALA A 89 5.68 7.80 15.22
C ALA A 89 6.31 7.62 13.83
N SER A 90 5.48 7.16 12.87
CA SER A 90 5.77 7.23 11.43
C SER A 90 5.03 8.42 10.81
N ILE A 91 5.75 9.24 10.03
CA ILE A 91 5.12 10.35 9.31
C ILE A 91 4.20 9.86 8.19
N ALA A 92 4.51 8.72 7.56
CA ALA A 92 3.63 8.08 6.59
C ALA A 92 2.32 7.59 7.24
N ALA A 93 2.41 6.91 8.39
CA ALA A 93 1.23 6.50 9.16
C ALA A 93 0.37 7.71 9.57
N THR A 94 1.01 8.82 9.95
CA THR A 94 0.33 10.07 10.28
C THR A 94 -0.38 10.68 9.06
N GLY A 95 0.26 10.63 7.88
CA GLY A 95 -0.37 11.04 6.62
C GLY A 95 -1.58 10.19 6.23
N LEU A 96 -1.47 8.88 6.43
CA LEU A 96 -2.60 7.97 6.22
C LEU A 96 -3.76 8.23 7.20
N ALA A 97 -3.47 8.57 8.47
CA ALA A 97 -4.49 8.98 9.43
C ALA A 97 -5.27 10.21 8.94
N LEU A 98 -4.55 11.24 8.43
CA LEU A 98 -5.18 12.44 7.84
C LEU A 98 -6.14 12.10 6.69
N ALA A 99 -5.82 11.10 5.87
CA ALA A 99 -6.70 10.62 4.81
C ALA A 99 -7.84 9.73 5.35
N CYS A 100 -7.65 9.02 6.47
CA CYS A 100 -8.67 8.17 7.09
C CYS A 100 -9.73 8.97 7.88
N TYR A 101 -9.42 10.18 8.37
CA TYR A 101 -10.40 11.01 9.06
C TYR A 101 -11.59 11.40 8.17
N PRO A 102 -11.44 11.84 6.91
CA PRO A 102 -12.54 11.98 5.95
C PRO A 102 -13.42 10.72 5.84
N VAL A 103 -12.81 9.56 5.66
CA VAL A 103 -13.53 8.28 5.57
C VAL A 103 -14.32 7.99 6.85
N SER A 104 -13.73 8.26 8.00
CA SER A 104 -14.37 8.02 9.30
C SER A 104 -15.60 8.89 9.52
N VAL A 105 -15.59 10.12 9.02
CA VAL A 105 -16.75 11.03 9.04
C VAL A 105 -17.83 10.53 8.10
N GLU A 106 -17.47 10.20 6.87
CA GLU A 106 -18.40 9.70 5.85
C GLU A 106 -19.12 8.41 6.30
N ARG A 107 -18.40 7.52 6.99
CA ARG A 107 -18.93 6.25 7.51
C ARG A 107 -19.55 6.35 8.92
N GLY A 108 -19.57 7.53 9.52
CA GLY A 108 -20.10 7.73 10.87
C GLY A 108 -19.30 7.00 11.97
N PHE A 109 -17.99 6.78 11.76
CA PHE A 109 -17.09 6.23 12.78
C PHE A 109 -16.63 7.31 13.74
N MET A 110 -16.60 8.57 13.28
CA MET A 110 -16.18 9.74 14.04
C MET A 110 -17.06 10.94 13.68
N ALA A 111 -17.36 11.80 14.66
CA ALA A 111 -18.02 13.07 14.40
C ALA A 111 -17.09 14.01 13.60
N ARG A 112 -17.66 14.79 12.67
CA ARG A 112 -16.89 15.74 11.85
C ARG A 112 -16.09 16.74 12.69
N SER A 113 -16.64 17.24 13.81
CA SER A 113 -15.93 18.15 14.72
C SER A 113 -14.68 17.50 15.33
N ALA A 114 -14.77 16.24 15.77
CA ALA A 114 -13.64 15.52 16.32
C ALA A 114 -12.56 15.22 15.24
N ALA A 115 -12.97 14.93 14.02
CA ALA A 115 -12.05 14.77 12.90
C ALA A 115 -11.33 16.09 12.56
N VAL A 116 -12.03 17.22 12.59
CA VAL A 116 -11.45 18.56 12.42
C VAL A 116 -10.40 18.85 13.51
N GLU A 117 -10.73 18.59 14.79
CA GLU A 117 -9.81 18.80 15.90
C GLU A 117 -8.52 17.98 15.75
N ARG A 118 -8.64 16.68 15.43
CA ARG A 118 -7.47 15.81 15.21
C ARG A 118 -6.64 16.25 14.00
N THR A 119 -7.29 16.60 12.91
CA THR A 119 -6.62 17.11 11.70
C THR A 119 -5.84 18.39 12.00
N LEU A 120 -6.46 19.33 12.75
CA LEU A 120 -5.80 20.58 13.15
C LEU A 120 -4.62 20.33 14.08
N ALA A 121 -4.75 19.43 15.06
CA ALA A 121 -3.64 19.06 15.96
C ALA A 121 -2.42 18.61 15.14
N THR A 122 -2.63 17.72 14.15
CA THR A 122 -1.57 17.22 13.27
C THR A 122 -0.96 18.33 12.43
N LEU A 123 -1.78 19.10 11.69
CA LEU A 123 -1.27 20.11 10.76
C LEU A 123 -0.58 21.26 11.48
N ARG A 124 -1.11 21.71 12.64
CA ARG A 124 -0.49 22.73 13.48
C ARG A 124 0.85 22.27 14.05
N PHE A 125 0.94 20.99 14.47
CA PHE A 125 2.19 20.40 14.92
C PHE A 125 3.25 20.48 13.82
N PHE A 126 3.00 19.97 12.63
CA PHE A 126 3.99 19.99 11.53
C PHE A 126 4.33 21.40 11.07
N TRP A 127 3.39 22.34 11.12
CA TRP A 127 3.66 23.73 10.77
C TRP A 127 4.56 24.45 11.77
N ASN A 128 4.33 24.24 13.08
CA ASN A 128 5.03 24.94 14.16
C ASN A 128 6.26 24.19 14.67
N SER A 129 6.48 22.94 14.28
CA SER A 129 7.60 22.12 14.74
C SER A 129 8.94 22.70 14.28
N PRO A 130 10.05 22.43 15.02
CA PRO A 130 11.39 22.82 14.60
C PRO A 130 11.73 22.28 13.21
N HIS A 131 12.10 23.20 12.33
CA HIS A 131 12.28 22.91 10.91
C HIS A 131 13.57 23.55 10.40
N GLY A 132 14.68 22.82 10.49
CA GLY A 132 16.03 23.29 10.20
C GLY A 132 17.02 22.15 9.99
N PRO A 133 18.31 22.47 9.77
CA PRO A 133 19.36 21.48 9.56
C PRO A 133 19.85 20.81 10.85
N GLU A 134 19.29 21.16 12.01
CA GLU A 134 19.69 20.65 13.32
C GLU A 134 19.37 19.14 13.41
N PRO A 135 20.26 18.34 14.04
CA PRO A 135 20.13 16.89 14.09
C PRO A 135 18.85 16.37 14.78
N ASP A 136 18.26 17.17 15.65
CA ASP A 136 17.09 16.86 16.43
C ASP A 136 15.81 17.58 15.95
N ALA A 137 15.87 18.28 14.81
CA ALA A 137 14.71 18.93 14.22
C ALA A 137 13.64 17.89 13.84
N THR A 138 12.40 18.36 13.62
CA THR A 138 11.29 17.52 13.12
C THR A 138 11.38 17.35 11.60
N GLY A 139 11.92 18.33 10.90
CA GLY A 139 12.07 18.32 9.45
C GLY A 139 13.01 19.40 8.94
N TYR A 140 13.23 19.41 7.62
CA TYR A 140 14.05 20.40 6.92
C TYR A 140 13.60 20.53 5.45
N ARG A 141 13.64 21.75 4.89
CA ARG A 141 13.26 22.02 3.50
C ARG A 141 11.85 21.55 3.08
N GLY A 142 10.92 21.48 4.05
CA GLY A 142 9.55 21.03 3.81
C GLY A 142 9.36 19.53 3.82
N PHE A 143 10.43 18.77 4.08
CA PHE A 143 10.39 17.32 4.32
C PHE A 143 10.60 17.03 5.80
N TYR A 144 10.23 15.82 6.24
CA TYR A 144 10.23 15.41 7.62
C TYR A 144 11.02 14.13 7.83
N TYR A 145 11.55 13.94 9.04
CA TYR A 145 12.23 12.70 9.39
C TYR A 145 11.24 11.53 9.43
N HIS A 146 11.66 10.39 8.93
CA HIS A 146 10.87 9.17 8.78
C HIS A 146 10.15 8.80 10.09
N PHE A 147 10.90 8.81 11.20
CA PHE A 147 10.40 8.52 12.53
C PHE A 147 10.60 9.70 13.47
N LEU A 148 9.55 9.98 14.25
CA LEU A 148 9.52 11.04 15.23
C LEU A 148 9.16 10.47 16.61
N ASP A 149 9.79 10.99 17.66
CA ASP A 149 9.39 10.68 19.02
C ASP A 149 7.93 11.08 19.25
N MET A 150 7.13 10.20 19.81
CA MET A 150 5.68 10.37 19.96
C MET A 150 5.27 11.55 20.83
N GLN A 151 6.12 11.96 21.76
CA GLN A 151 5.81 13.03 22.73
C GLN A 151 6.38 14.38 22.28
N THR A 152 7.68 14.39 21.93
CA THR A 152 8.41 15.60 21.59
C THR A 152 8.32 15.99 20.12
N GLY A 153 7.99 15.02 19.25
CA GLY A 153 7.99 15.20 17.81
C GLY A 153 9.38 15.42 17.21
N ARG A 154 10.44 15.16 17.96
CA ARG A 154 11.82 15.25 17.49
C ARG A 154 12.21 13.99 16.72
N ARG A 155 13.21 14.11 15.85
CA ARG A 155 13.79 12.99 15.11
C ARG A 155 14.14 11.82 16.04
N ALA A 156 13.67 10.62 15.71
CA ALA A 156 13.99 9.38 16.41
C ALA A 156 15.07 8.59 15.65
N TRP A 157 15.85 7.77 16.39
CA TRP A 157 16.82 6.78 15.88
C TRP A 157 17.85 7.29 14.86
N GLN A 158 18.09 8.59 14.80
CA GLN A 158 18.93 9.19 13.75
C GLN A 158 18.49 8.76 12.33
N CYS A 159 17.19 8.55 12.14
CA CYS A 159 16.62 8.20 10.84
C CYS A 159 16.89 9.30 9.81
N GLU A 160 16.72 8.97 8.55
CA GLU A 160 16.77 9.94 7.46
C GLU A 160 15.52 10.83 7.43
N LEU A 161 15.67 12.02 6.92
CA LEU A 161 14.59 12.81 6.38
C LEU A 161 14.13 12.11 5.11
N SER A 162 12.91 11.57 5.15
CA SER A 162 12.40 10.73 4.07
C SER A 162 11.58 11.53 3.06
N THR A 163 11.90 11.38 1.78
CA THR A 163 11.18 12.07 0.70
C THR A 163 9.84 11.41 0.39
N VAL A 164 9.77 10.07 0.41
CA VAL A 164 8.52 9.35 0.10
C VAL A 164 7.53 9.38 1.26
N ASP A 165 7.99 9.21 2.50
CA ASP A 165 7.10 9.26 3.66
C ASP A 165 6.55 10.67 3.89
N SER A 166 7.36 11.71 3.62
CA SER A 166 6.88 13.10 3.58
C SER A 166 5.84 13.31 2.48
N THR A 167 5.98 12.62 1.35
CA THR A 167 4.95 12.64 0.29
C THR A 167 3.62 12.09 0.78
N PHE A 168 3.62 10.97 1.50
CA PHE A 168 2.40 10.39 2.08
C PHE A 168 1.78 11.31 3.13
N LEU A 169 2.59 11.96 3.95
CA LEU A 169 2.13 12.97 4.91
C LEU A 169 1.42 14.13 4.20
N LEU A 170 2.07 14.71 3.17
CA LEU A 170 1.51 15.83 2.40
C LEU A 170 0.25 15.43 1.61
N ALA A 171 0.22 14.22 1.03
CA ALA A 171 -0.96 13.70 0.36
C ALA A 171 -2.15 13.52 1.31
N GLY A 172 -1.89 13.06 2.54
CA GLY A 172 -2.91 12.98 3.60
C GLY A 172 -3.44 14.35 3.99
N ALA A 173 -2.56 15.35 4.15
CA ALA A 173 -2.94 16.73 4.43
C ALA A 173 -3.82 17.32 3.31
N LEU A 174 -3.44 17.11 2.05
CA LEU A 174 -4.22 17.57 0.90
C LEU A 174 -5.58 16.85 0.80
N ALA A 175 -5.64 15.54 1.07
CA ALA A 175 -6.90 14.79 1.10
C ALA A 175 -7.87 15.33 2.17
N ALA A 176 -7.34 15.60 3.36
CA ALA A 176 -8.13 16.25 4.43
C ALA A 176 -8.62 17.65 4.01
N ALA A 177 -7.76 18.46 3.38
CA ALA A 177 -8.13 19.80 2.89
C ALA A 177 -9.23 19.75 1.83
N MET A 178 -9.24 18.74 0.95
CA MET A 178 -10.30 18.57 -0.06
C MET A 178 -11.63 18.14 0.54
N PHE A 179 -11.63 17.44 1.68
CA PHE A 179 -12.84 16.97 2.35
C PHE A 179 -13.45 18.02 3.30
N PHE A 180 -12.61 18.71 4.08
CA PHE A 180 -13.03 19.72 5.03
C PHE A 180 -13.20 21.07 4.32
N ASP A 181 -14.33 21.25 3.64
CA ASP A 181 -14.61 22.31 2.67
C ASP A 181 -15.59 23.40 3.19
N SER A 182 -16.11 23.24 4.41
CA SER A 182 -17.03 24.22 4.97
C SER A 182 -16.36 25.58 5.27
N ALA A 183 -17.17 26.63 5.40
CA ALA A 183 -16.70 27.98 5.74
C ALA A 183 -16.36 28.17 7.23
N SER A 184 -16.41 27.09 8.06
CA SER A 184 -16.04 27.17 9.46
C SER A 184 -14.57 27.56 9.62
N ALA A 185 -14.23 28.24 10.71
CA ALA A 185 -12.86 28.68 10.97
C ALA A 185 -11.87 27.48 11.02
N GLY A 186 -12.26 26.37 11.65
CA GLY A 186 -11.42 25.18 11.74
C GLY A 186 -11.13 24.53 10.39
N GLU A 187 -12.15 24.36 9.55
CA GLU A 187 -11.94 23.77 8.21
C GLU A 187 -11.20 24.71 7.26
N SER A 188 -11.42 26.03 7.38
CA SER A 188 -10.65 27.04 6.64
C SER A 188 -9.16 26.99 7.04
N GLU A 189 -8.86 26.79 8.32
CA GLU A 189 -7.50 26.65 8.82
C GLU A 189 -6.85 25.34 8.34
N ILE A 190 -7.61 24.22 8.28
CA ILE A 190 -7.12 22.96 7.70
C ILE A 190 -6.63 23.20 6.26
N ARG A 191 -7.45 23.84 5.42
CA ARG A 191 -7.08 24.12 4.03
C ARG A 191 -5.83 24.99 3.94
N ALA A 192 -5.77 26.06 4.73
CA ALA A 192 -4.62 26.96 4.74
C ALA A 192 -3.32 26.28 5.20
N LEU A 193 -3.38 25.46 6.26
CA LEU A 193 -2.20 24.74 6.77
C LEU A 193 -1.74 23.63 5.83
N ALA A 194 -2.65 22.86 5.26
CA ALA A 194 -2.31 21.80 4.30
C ALA A 194 -1.64 22.39 3.05
N ASP A 195 -2.17 23.48 2.54
CA ASP A 195 -1.60 24.20 1.40
C ASP A 195 -0.20 24.74 1.75
N ALA A 196 -0.06 25.42 2.89
CA ALA A 196 1.23 25.97 3.34
C ALA A 196 2.30 24.88 3.55
N LEU A 197 1.93 23.74 4.13
CA LEU A 197 2.84 22.58 4.31
C LEU A 197 3.31 22.03 2.97
N TYR A 198 2.40 21.86 2.02
CA TYR A 198 2.74 21.38 0.68
C TYR A 198 3.63 22.36 -0.09
N LEU A 199 3.30 23.64 -0.06
CA LEU A 199 4.06 24.70 -0.74
C LEU A 199 5.48 24.88 -0.20
N ARG A 200 5.72 24.50 1.06
CA ARG A 200 7.03 24.56 1.71
C ARG A 200 8.02 23.50 1.21
N ALA A 201 7.52 22.38 0.62
CA ALA A 201 8.38 21.28 0.19
C ALA A 201 9.28 21.67 -0.99
N ASP A 202 10.60 21.65 -0.76
CA ASP A 202 11.60 21.97 -1.77
C ASP A 202 12.01 20.70 -2.56
N TRP A 203 11.19 20.34 -3.53
CA TRP A 203 11.40 19.16 -4.37
C TRP A 203 12.69 19.24 -5.20
N ARG A 204 13.13 20.45 -5.56
CA ARG A 204 14.40 20.65 -6.28
C ARG A 204 15.60 20.37 -5.39
N TRP A 205 15.54 20.78 -4.13
CA TRP A 205 16.56 20.43 -3.15
C TRP A 205 16.65 18.91 -3.00
N ALA A 206 15.53 18.21 -2.93
CA ALA A 206 15.47 16.75 -2.80
C ALA A 206 16.07 15.99 -4.02
N GLN A 207 16.18 16.64 -5.19
CA GLN A 207 16.93 16.10 -6.33
C GLN A 207 18.45 16.13 -6.14
N ASN A 208 18.98 16.99 -5.28
CA ASN A 208 20.42 17.13 -5.05
C ASN A 208 21.22 17.23 -6.37
N GLY A 209 20.79 18.06 -7.29
CA GLY A 209 21.43 18.27 -8.59
C GLY A 209 21.35 17.09 -9.57
N GLY A 210 20.74 15.97 -9.19
CA GLY A 210 20.53 14.80 -10.05
C GLY A 210 19.24 14.88 -10.88
N ALA A 211 19.04 13.91 -11.76
CA ALA A 211 17.84 13.84 -12.61
C ALA A 211 16.62 13.31 -11.86
N THR A 212 16.81 12.45 -10.85
CA THR A 212 15.78 11.81 -10.03
C THR A 212 15.87 12.27 -8.58
N VAL A 213 14.83 12.02 -7.78
CA VAL A 213 14.78 12.42 -6.37
C VAL A 213 15.55 11.40 -5.51
N THR A 214 16.30 11.89 -4.50
CA THR A 214 16.99 11.03 -3.53
C THR A 214 16.00 10.40 -2.55
N HIS A 215 16.35 9.25 -1.95
CA HIS A 215 15.52 8.63 -0.91
C HIS A 215 15.39 9.52 0.33
N GLY A 216 16.42 10.30 0.64
CA GLY A 216 16.39 11.16 1.80
C GLY A 216 17.71 11.86 2.08
N TRP A 217 17.76 12.51 3.25
CA TRP A 217 18.89 13.31 3.72
C TRP A 217 19.11 13.12 5.22
N LYS A 218 20.35 13.21 5.66
CA LYS A 218 20.74 13.21 7.08
C LYS A 218 21.65 14.40 7.39
N PRO A 219 21.52 15.06 8.53
CA PRO A 219 22.39 16.18 8.91
C PRO A 219 23.85 15.75 9.06
N GLU A 220 24.10 14.49 9.45
CA GLU A 220 25.44 13.96 9.69
C GLU A 220 26.20 13.60 8.40
N SER A 221 25.49 13.24 7.32
CA SER A 221 26.10 12.66 6.12
C SER A 221 25.61 13.24 4.79
N GLY A 222 24.62 14.14 4.84
CA GLY A 222 24.02 14.69 3.62
C GLY A 222 23.00 13.73 2.97
N PHE A 223 22.85 13.84 1.67
CA PHE A 223 21.91 13.02 0.92
C PHE A 223 22.30 11.54 0.91
N LEU A 224 21.31 10.69 1.00
CA LEU A 224 21.51 9.24 0.82
C LEU A 224 21.93 8.94 -0.62
N PRO A 225 22.75 7.89 -0.83
CA PRO A 225 23.27 7.56 -2.16
C PRO A 225 22.22 6.96 -3.09
N TYR A 226 21.06 6.60 -2.56
CA TYR A 226 19.97 5.97 -3.30
C TYR A 226 19.00 7.01 -3.86
N ARG A 227 18.45 6.70 -5.04
CA ARG A 227 17.46 7.52 -5.73
C ARG A 227 16.24 6.70 -6.10
N TRP A 228 15.11 7.36 -6.15
CA TRP A 228 13.88 6.75 -6.66
C TRP A 228 14.00 6.61 -8.17
N GLU A 229 14.18 5.38 -8.66
CA GLU A 229 14.38 5.05 -10.07
C GLU A 229 13.70 3.72 -10.39
N GLY A 230 12.88 3.72 -11.45
CA GLY A 230 12.05 2.57 -11.80
C GLY A 230 10.68 2.59 -11.10
N TYR A 231 9.86 1.60 -11.40
CA TYR A 231 8.52 1.53 -10.84
C TYR A 231 8.56 1.12 -9.36
N ASP A 232 8.22 2.06 -8.52
CA ASP A 232 8.22 1.96 -7.07
C ASP A 232 7.10 2.83 -6.47
N GLU A 233 7.02 2.95 -5.15
CA GLU A 233 6.02 3.74 -4.43
C GLU A 233 6.13 5.25 -4.67
N ALA A 234 7.21 5.73 -5.25
CA ALA A 234 7.44 7.15 -5.52
C ALA A 234 6.65 7.72 -6.71
N LEU A 235 5.77 6.95 -7.36
CA LEU A 235 4.88 7.49 -8.39
C LEU A 235 4.10 8.71 -7.88
N LEU A 236 3.55 8.64 -6.65
CA LEU A 236 2.87 9.78 -6.01
C LEU A 236 3.85 10.94 -5.72
N LEU A 237 5.08 10.64 -5.32
CA LEU A 237 6.13 11.64 -5.07
C LEU A 237 6.40 12.46 -6.34
N TYR A 238 6.58 11.80 -7.49
CA TYR A 238 6.79 12.49 -8.75
C TYR A 238 5.58 13.33 -9.16
N VAL A 239 4.37 12.83 -8.96
CA VAL A 239 3.14 13.60 -9.26
C VAL A 239 3.07 14.86 -8.38
N LEU A 240 3.25 14.74 -7.06
CA LEU A 240 3.25 15.91 -6.17
C LEU A 240 4.42 16.84 -6.43
N GLY A 241 5.62 16.31 -6.63
CA GLY A 241 6.80 17.12 -6.94
C GLY A 241 6.67 17.91 -8.24
N LEU A 242 6.07 17.32 -9.28
CA LEU A 242 5.75 18.02 -10.53
C LEU A 242 4.61 19.04 -10.36
N GLY A 243 3.64 18.75 -9.49
CA GLY A 243 2.50 19.61 -9.22
C GLY A 243 2.81 20.84 -8.39
N SER A 244 3.98 20.91 -7.75
CA SER A 244 4.36 22.03 -6.90
C SER A 244 4.43 23.34 -7.66
N PRO A 245 3.78 24.43 -7.18
CA PRO A 245 3.90 25.74 -7.78
C PRO A 245 5.13 26.53 -7.33
N THR A 246 5.75 26.15 -6.20
CA THR A 246 6.88 26.86 -5.58
C THR A 246 8.24 26.29 -6.01
N HIS A 247 8.43 24.97 -5.86
CA HIS A 247 9.70 24.29 -6.13
C HIS A 247 9.47 23.04 -7.01
N PRO A 248 8.87 23.16 -8.20
CA PRO A 248 8.47 22.00 -9.00
C PRO A 248 9.69 21.21 -9.49
N LEU A 249 9.55 19.89 -9.52
CA LEU A 249 10.45 19.04 -10.28
C LEU A 249 10.38 19.39 -11.77
N PRO A 250 11.49 19.29 -12.52
CA PRO A 250 11.42 19.35 -13.98
C PRO A 250 10.70 18.11 -14.54
N ALA A 251 9.95 18.28 -15.62
CA ALA A 251 9.20 17.18 -16.26
C ALA A 251 10.11 16.01 -16.67
N SER A 252 11.37 16.29 -16.98
CA SER A 252 12.40 15.28 -17.28
C SER A 252 12.68 14.33 -16.12
N SER A 253 12.44 14.74 -14.86
CA SER A 253 12.62 13.85 -13.70
C SER A 253 11.70 12.63 -13.74
N TYR A 254 10.43 12.82 -14.08
CA TYR A 254 9.51 11.71 -14.25
C TYR A 254 9.92 10.79 -15.40
N ALA A 255 10.27 11.39 -16.53
CA ALA A 255 10.74 10.63 -17.68
C ALA A 255 12.01 9.81 -17.34
N THR A 256 12.96 10.39 -16.61
CA THR A 256 14.17 9.67 -16.16
C THR A 256 13.85 8.55 -15.18
N TRP A 257 12.98 8.79 -14.20
CA TRP A 257 12.51 7.76 -13.26
C TRP A 257 11.93 6.55 -14.00
N ALA A 258 11.16 6.78 -15.07
CA ALA A 258 10.52 5.73 -15.86
C ALA A 258 11.48 4.98 -16.81
N THR A 259 12.71 5.45 -17.02
CA THR A 259 13.64 4.81 -18.00
C THR A 259 14.06 3.41 -17.60
N THR A 260 14.07 3.08 -16.32
CA THR A 260 14.45 1.78 -15.78
C THR A 260 13.26 0.85 -15.53
N TYR A 261 12.09 1.18 -16.03
CA TYR A 261 10.91 0.34 -15.96
C TYR A 261 11.14 -1.05 -16.54
N ARG A 262 10.74 -2.06 -15.81
CA ARG A 262 10.87 -3.46 -16.23
C ARG A 262 9.50 -4.05 -16.55
N TRP A 263 9.31 -4.40 -17.81
CA TRP A 263 8.09 -5.06 -18.24
C TRP A 263 8.25 -6.58 -18.12
N ASP A 264 7.39 -7.22 -17.31
CA ASP A 264 7.28 -8.66 -17.27
C ASP A 264 6.26 -9.10 -18.35
N PRO A 265 6.66 -9.91 -19.35
CA PRO A 265 5.76 -10.32 -20.42
C PRO A 265 4.68 -11.31 -19.98
N GLY A 266 4.77 -11.85 -18.73
CA GLY A 266 3.93 -12.96 -18.26
C GLY A 266 4.41 -14.32 -18.77
N GLU A 267 3.81 -15.39 -18.23
CA GLU A 267 4.28 -16.78 -18.44
C GLU A 267 4.04 -17.34 -19.86
N GLN A 268 3.22 -16.70 -20.70
CA GLN A 268 2.92 -17.17 -22.05
C GLN A 268 3.40 -16.19 -23.13
N PRO A 269 4.27 -16.61 -24.06
CA PRO A 269 4.65 -15.80 -25.22
C PRO A 269 3.42 -15.42 -26.04
N GLY A 270 3.22 -14.11 -26.28
CA GLY A 270 2.11 -13.60 -27.09
C GLY A 270 0.80 -13.32 -26.32
N ALA A 271 0.71 -13.65 -25.04
CA ALA A 271 -0.42 -13.21 -24.21
C ALA A 271 -0.33 -11.69 -23.96
N ARG A 272 -1.44 -10.96 -24.19
CA ARG A 272 -1.58 -9.52 -23.83
C ARG A 272 -1.67 -9.32 -22.30
N GLN A 273 -0.92 -10.11 -21.50
CA GLN A 273 -1.06 -10.21 -20.06
C GLN A 273 0.19 -9.74 -19.29
N GLY A 274 1.17 -9.16 -19.95
CA GLY A 274 2.33 -8.58 -19.31
C GLY A 274 1.94 -7.40 -18.40
N TYR A 275 2.78 -7.11 -17.41
CA TYR A 275 2.62 -5.98 -16.50
C TYR A 275 3.96 -5.31 -16.20
N LEU A 276 3.90 -4.07 -15.76
CA LEU A 276 5.05 -3.33 -15.25
C LEU A 276 5.43 -3.93 -13.90
N TYR A 277 6.61 -4.54 -13.86
CA TYR A 277 7.07 -5.32 -12.72
C TYR A 277 7.53 -4.45 -11.55
N ALA A 278 7.07 -4.81 -10.37
CA ALA A 278 7.69 -4.50 -9.09
C ALA A 278 7.53 -5.73 -8.19
N GLY A 279 8.57 -6.07 -7.43
CA GLY A 279 8.59 -7.29 -6.61
C GLY A 279 7.50 -7.30 -5.53
N PRO A 280 7.53 -6.36 -4.57
CA PRO A 280 6.54 -6.26 -3.51
C PRO A 280 5.19 -5.73 -4.03
N LEU A 281 4.09 -6.34 -3.56
CA LEU A 281 2.74 -5.97 -4.01
C LEU A 281 2.36 -4.53 -3.64
N PHE A 282 2.85 -3.99 -2.53
CA PHE A 282 2.52 -2.63 -2.07
C PHE A 282 2.86 -1.55 -3.08
N THR A 283 3.89 -1.74 -3.89
CA THR A 283 4.30 -0.82 -4.96
C THR A 283 3.16 -0.55 -5.94
N HIS A 284 2.35 -1.59 -6.21
CA HIS A 284 1.18 -1.50 -7.08
C HIS A 284 -0.05 -0.89 -6.40
N GLN A 285 0.04 -0.48 -5.13
CA GLN A 285 -1.11 -0.09 -4.31
C GLN A 285 -0.99 1.33 -3.75
N LEU A 286 0.16 1.70 -3.16
CA LEU A 286 0.25 2.92 -2.35
C LEU A 286 -0.11 4.20 -3.10
N SER A 287 0.37 4.40 -4.32
CA SER A 287 -0.01 5.59 -5.12
C SER A 287 -1.50 5.60 -5.50
N HIS A 288 -2.11 4.41 -5.63
CA HIS A 288 -3.53 4.26 -5.94
C HIS A 288 -4.45 4.61 -4.75
N VAL A 289 -3.93 4.72 -3.55
CA VAL A 289 -4.70 5.19 -2.41
C VAL A 289 -5.29 6.57 -2.72
N TRP A 290 -4.49 7.46 -3.31
CA TRP A 290 -4.86 8.86 -3.59
C TRP A 290 -5.22 9.12 -5.05
N ILE A 291 -4.64 8.39 -6.01
CA ILE A 291 -4.81 8.68 -7.45
C ILE A 291 -5.63 7.58 -8.13
N ASP A 292 -6.72 8.00 -8.75
CA ASP A 292 -7.49 7.14 -9.64
C ASP A 292 -6.83 7.09 -11.03
N PHE A 293 -6.06 6.04 -11.27
CA PHE A 293 -5.38 5.85 -12.54
C PHE A 293 -6.26 5.25 -13.65
N ARG A 294 -7.55 5.02 -13.40
CA ARG A 294 -8.45 4.47 -14.43
C ARG A 294 -8.62 5.43 -15.60
N GLY A 295 -8.27 4.95 -16.77
CA GLY A 295 -8.44 5.67 -18.04
C GLY A 295 -7.42 6.79 -18.27
N ILE A 296 -6.50 7.09 -17.34
CA ILE A 296 -5.41 8.04 -17.56
C ILE A 296 -4.11 7.31 -17.83
N GLN A 297 -3.32 7.80 -18.77
CA GLN A 297 -2.12 7.10 -19.23
C GLN A 297 -0.97 8.08 -19.46
N ASP A 298 0.22 7.73 -18.96
CA ASP A 298 1.47 8.35 -19.38
C ASP A 298 1.98 7.76 -20.72
N ALA A 299 3.14 8.19 -21.18
CA ALA A 299 3.71 7.72 -22.43
C ALA A 299 4.00 6.21 -22.42
N PHE A 300 4.51 5.68 -21.29
CA PHE A 300 4.84 4.27 -21.17
C PHE A 300 3.57 3.39 -21.20
N MET A 301 2.58 3.73 -20.43
CA MET A 301 1.31 2.98 -20.36
C MET A 301 0.51 3.06 -21.67
N ARG A 302 0.53 4.19 -22.37
CA ARG A 302 -0.02 4.29 -23.74
C ARG A 302 0.66 3.32 -24.72
N ALA A 303 1.98 3.23 -24.67
CA ALA A 303 2.73 2.29 -25.50
C ALA A 303 2.42 0.81 -25.17
N LYS A 304 1.98 0.52 -23.94
CA LYS A 304 1.55 -0.81 -23.51
C LYS A 304 0.05 -1.06 -23.72
N GLY A 305 -0.73 -0.05 -24.05
CA GLY A 305 -2.18 -0.14 -24.27
C GLY A 305 -2.99 -0.43 -23.01
N ILE A 306 -2.48 -0.06 -21.83
CA ILE A 306 -3.14 -0.18 -20.51
C ILE A 306 -2.91 1.08 -19.69
N ASP A 307 -3.59 1.18 -18.55
CA ASP A 307 -3.31 2.17 -17.52
C ASP A 307 -2.67 1.52 -16.27
N TYR A 308 -2.28 2.33 -15.29
CA TYR A 308 -1.69 1.80 -14.05
C TYR A 308 -2.69 1.00 -13.21
N PHE A 309 -4.00 1.25 -13.35
CA PHE A 309 -5.01 0.46 -12.65
C PHE A 309 -5.07 -0.97 -13.20
N GLU A 310 -5.12 -1.14 -14.53
CA GLU A 310 -5.05 -2.46 -15.14
C GLU A 310 -3.69 -3.13 -14.86
N ASN A 311 -2.61 -2.36 -14.79
CA ASN A 311 -1.30 -2.87 -14.37
C ASN A 311 -1.35 -3.49 -12.97
N SER A 312 -1.91 -2.77 -11.99
CA SER A 312 -2.04 -3.25 -10.61
C SER A 312 -2.99 -4.44 -10.50
N ARG A 313 -4.04 -4.47 -11.33
CA ARG A 313 -4.92 -5.63 -11.46
C ARG A 313 -4.14 -6.86 -11.92
N ARG A 314 -3.33 -6.74 -12.96
CA ARG A 314 -2.49 -7.85 -13.47
C ARG A 314 -1.46 -8.32 -12.46
N ALA A 315 -0.82 -7.41 -11.74
CA ALA A 315 0.10 -7.72 -10.64
C ALA A 315 -0.60 -8.50 -9.51
N THR A 316 -1.85 -8.13 -9.17
CA THR A 316 -2.66 -8.83 -8.17
C THR A 316 -2.93 -10.28 -8.60
N TYR A 317 -3.29 -10.51 -9.86
CA TYR A 317 -3.43 -11.88 -10.38
C TYR A 317 -2.11 -12.65 -10.45
N ALA A 318 -1.00 -11.98 -10.74
CA ALA A 318 0.31 -12.62 -10.73
C ALA A 318 0.67 -13.12 -9.32
N GLN A 319 0.34 -12.37 -8.29
CA GLN A 319 0.51 -12.77 -6.88
C GLN A 319 -0.29 -14.04 -6.56
N GLN A 320 -1.57 -14.07 -6.91
CA GLN A 320 -2.40 -15.25 -6.67
C GLN A 320 -1.89 -16.48 -7.44
N ARG A 321 -1.54 -16.33 -8.73
CA ARG A 321 -0.99 -17.42 -9.54
C ARG A 321 0.31 -17.97 -8.96
N TYR A 322 1.21 -17.09 -8.50
CA TYR A 322 2.43 -17.52 -7.83
C TYR A 322 2.14 -18.38 -6.60
N ALA A 323 1.19 -17.96 -5.77
CA ALA A 323 0.79 -18.74 -4.60
C ALA A 323 0.11 -20.08 -4.98
N ILE A 324 -0.70 -20.12 -6.03
CA ILE A 324 -1.29 -21.36 -6.55
C ILE A 324 -0.21 -22.32 -7.05
N ASN A 325 0.73 -21.82 -7.83
CA ASN A 325 1.87 -22.61 -8.35
C ASN A 325 2.81 -23.05 -7.24
N ASN A 326 2.92 -22.26 -6.18
CA ASN A 326 3.68 -22.53 -4.97
C ASN A 326 5.07 -23.14 -5.23
N PRO A 327 5.95 -22.46 -5.98
CA PRO A 327 7.21 -23.04 -6.44
C PRO A 327 8.17 -23.42 -5.30
N ARG A 328 8.00 -22.80 -4.14
CA ARG A 328 8.80 -23.04 -2.94
C ARG A 328 8.14 -23.97 -1.93
N LYS A 329 6.95 -24.48 -2.23
CA LYS A 329 6.19 -25.43 -1.39
C LYS A 329 5.97 -24.94 0.04
N PHE A 330 5.53 -23.67 0.19
CA PHE A 330 5.11 -23.14 1.48
C PHE A 330 3.72 -23.64 1.87
N GLU A 331 3.50 -23.81 3.17
CA GLU A 331 2.20 -24.21 3.69
C GLU A 331 1.12 -23.14 3.38
N ALA A 332 -0.09 -23.59 3.11
CA ALA A 332 -1.28 -22.83 2.83
C ALA A 332 -1.26 -21.95 1.55
N TYR A 333 -0.11 -21.76 0.89
CA TYR A 333 -0.10 -21.02 -0.38
C TYR A 333 -1.11 -21.60 -1.36
N GLY A 334 -1.95 -20.75 -1.96
CA GLY A 334 -3.01 -21.19 -2.86
C GLY A 334 -3.92 -20.06 -3.31
N SER A 335 -5.08 -20.42 -3.87
CA SER A 335 -6.04 -19.47 -4.42
C SER A 335 -6.61 -18.47 -3.41
N HIS A 336 -6.62 -18.80 -2.13
CA HIS A 336 -7.16 -17.97 -1.05
C HIS A 336 -6.11 -17.60 0.02
N CYS A 337 -4.83 -17.90 -0.22
CA CYS A 337 -3.75 -17.60 0.72
C CYS A 337 -2.53 -17.10 -0.07
N TRP A 338 -2.46 -15.77 -0.26
CA TRP A 338 -1.46 -15.04 -1.01
C TRP A 338 -1.32 -13.62 -0.44
N GLY A 339 -0.44 -12.78 -1.01
CA GLY A 339 -0.24 -11.39 -0.58
C GLY A 339 1.20 -11.16 -0.11
N ILE A 340 2.16 -11.38 -1.03
CA ILE A 340 3.59 -11.24 -0.76
C ILE A 340 4.00 -9.78 -0.99
N THR A 341 4.46 -9.14 0.09
CA THR A 341 4.86 -7.74 0.06
C THR A 341 5.91 -7.45 1.13
N ALA A 342 6.43 -6.23 1.17
CA ALA A 342 7.25 -5.77 2.29
C ALA A 342 6.47 -5.92 3.60
N SER A 343 7.04 -6.66 4.53
CA SER A 343 6.37 -6.97 5.80
C SER A 343 7.36 -7.48 6.84
N GLU A 344 6.97 -7.41 8.11
CA GLU A 344 7.64 -8.10 9.20
C GLU A 344 7.52 -9.62 9.02
N GLY A 345 8.50 -10.35 9.46
CA GLY A 345 8.52 -11.81 9.40
C GLY A 345 9.03 -12.45 10.69
N PRO A 346 9.02 -13.79 10.77
CA PRO A 346 9.39 -14.52 11.98
C PRO A 346 10.90 -14.60 12.26
N GLY A 347 11.74 -14.06 11.35
CA GLY A 347 13.19 -14.14 11.41
C GLY A 347 13.87 -12.98 12.12
N PRO A 348 15.21 -12.84 11.93
CA PRO A 348 16.03 -13.69 11.04
C PRO A 348 16.34 -15.07 11.66
N GLY A 349 16.33 -16.13 10.85
CA GLY A 349 16.68 -17.47 11.33
C GLY A 349 16.52 -18.54 10.25
N THR A 350 17.04 -19.72 10.55
CA THR A 350 16.89 -20.92 9.70
C THR A 350 16.31 -22.05 10.54
N LEU A 351 15.24 -22.67 10.04
CA LEU A 351 14.60 -23.82 10.68
C LEU A 351 14.49 -24.99 9.69
N LYS A 352 14.65 -26.20 10.21
CA LYS A 352 14.36 -27.42 9.44
C LYS A 352 12.92 -27.85 9.71
N ILE A 353 12.04 -27.69 8.72
CA ILE A 353 10.61 -27.98 8.82
C ILE A 353 10.26 -29.07 7.83
N ALA A 354 9.67 -30.17 8.30
CA ALA A 354 9.34 -31.35 7.48
C ALA A 354 10.53 -31.85 6.61
N GLY A 355 11.74 -31.77 7.15
CA GLY A 355 12.98 -32.20 6.45
C GLY A 355 13.56 -31.13 5.50
N ILE A 356 12.90 -30.04 5.25
CA ILE A 356 13.35 -28.94 4.38
C ILE A 356 13.95 -27.84 5.25
N GLU A 357 15.16 -27.39 4.91
CA GLU A 357 15.77 -26.21 5.52
C GLU A 357 15.15 -24.95 4.92
N ARG A 358 14.61 -24.07 5.79
CA ARG A 358 13.94 -22.84 5.41
C ARG A 358 14.60 -21.66 6.11
N GLN A 359 14.98 -20.65 5.33
CA GLN A 359 15.42 -19.37 5.84
C GLN A 359 14.21 -18.46 6.01
N PHE A 360 14.12 -17.82 7.17
CA PHE A 360 13.12 -16.78 7.48
C PHE A 360 13.81 -15.44 7.66
N PHE A 361 13.10 -14.39 7.31
CA PHE A 361 13.59 -13.03 7.38
C PHE A 361 12.81 -12.25 8.45
N ASP A 362 13.45 -11.23 9.00
CA ASP A 362 12.83 -10.14 9.72
C ASP A 362 12.03 -9.23 8.75
N TYR A 363 11.91 -7.93 9.02
CA TYR A 363 11.30 -7.02 8.05
C TYR A 363 12.12 -7.01 6.76
N THR A 364 11.46 -7.35 5.65
CA THR A 364 12.11 -7.34 4.33
C THR A 364 11.10 -7.06 3.21
N ALA A 365 11.62 -6.54 2.08
CA ALA A 365 10.84 -6.28 0.87
C ALA A 365 10.59 -7.58 0.09
N ARG A 366 9.73 -8.45 0.63
CA ARG A 366 9.31 -9.69 -0.04
C ARG A 366 8.58 -9.37 -1.33
N GLY A 367 8.81 -10.20 -2.35
CA GLY A 367 8.21 -9.95 -3.67
C GLY A 367 8.31 -11.15 -4.59
N ILE A 368 7.47 -11.19 -5.60
CA ILE A 368 7.39 -12.28 -6.58
C ILE A 368 7.68 -11.74 -8.01
N PRO A 369 8.12 -12.58 -8.92
CA PRO A 369 8.66 -13.93 -8.75
C PRO A 369 10.14 -13.94 -8.34
N TYR A 370 10.84 -12.79 -8.39
CA TYR A 370 12.31 -12.68 -8.29
C TYR A 370 12.81 -12.15 -6.93
N GLY A 371 11.91 -11.71 -6.07
CA GLY A 371 12.27 -11.20 -4.75
C GLY A 371 12.41 -12.29 -3.69
N PRO A 372 12.81 -11.89 -2.45
CA PRO A 372 12.80 -12.81 -1.32
C PRO A 372 11.39 -13.28 -1.01
N ASP A 373 11.26 -14.58 -0.70
CA ASP A 373 10.02 -15.22 -0.28
C ASP A 373 10.36 -16.32 0.73
N ASP A 374 9.85 -16.20 1.95
CA ASP A 374 10.04 -17.12 3.06
C ASP A 374 8.71 -17.71 3.57
N GLY A 375 7.64 -17.57 2.82
CA GLY A 375 6.31 -18.03 3.20
C GLY A 375 5.49 -17.02 4.01
N THR A 376 6.02 -15.80 4.24
CA THR A 376 5.32 -14.74 4.96
C THR A 376 4.35 -13.99 4.03
N LEU A 377 3.11 -13.84 4.48
CA LEU A 377 2.02 -13.19 3.77
C LEU A 377 1.45 -12.02 4.58
N ALA A 378 0.98 -11.00 3.90
CA ALA A 378 0.42 -9.79 4.50
C ALA A 378 -1.05 -9.59 4.10
N PRO A 379 -2.00 -9.79 5.00
CA PRO A 379 -3.44 -9.64 4.71
C PRO A 379 -3.81 -8.24 4.25
N TRP A 380 -3.13 -7.22 4.77
CA TRP A 380 -3.37 -5.83 4.37
C TRP A 380 -3.14 -5.59 2.87
N ALA A 381 -2.13 -6.23 2.28
CA ALA A 381 -1.84 -6.09 0.85
C ALA A 381 -2.90 -6.81 -0.01
N VAL A 382 -3.53 -7.87 0.51
CA VAL A 382 -4.71 -8.47 -0.14
C VAL A 382 -5.86 -7.47 -0.15
N VAL A 383 -6.19 -6.87 1.01
CA VAL A 383 -7.27 -5.87 1.13
C VAL A 383 -6.99 -4.66 0.24
N ALA A 384 -5.76 -4.17 0.22
CA ALA A 384 -5.36 -3.03 -0.62
C ALA A 384 -5.49 -3.30 -2.13
N SER A 385 -5.59 -4.57 -2.54
CA SER A 385 -5.89 -4.98 -3.92
C SER A 385 -7.40 -5.03 -4.24
N LEU A 386 -8.27 -4.78 -3.28
CA LEU A 386 -9.74 -4.93 -3.44
C LEU A 386 -10.31 -4.17 -4.65
N PRO A 387 -9.95 -2.91 -4.91
CA PRO A 387 -10.47 -2.20 -6.08
C PRO A 387 -10.04 -2.81 -7.41
N PHE A 388 -8.88 -3.48 -7.46
CA PHE A 388 -8.30 -4.01 -8.70
C PHE A 388 -8.90 -5.35 -9.10
N ALA A 389 -9.14 -6.24 -8.14
CA ALA A 389 -9.55 -7.63 -8.42
C ALA A 389 -10.47 -8.17 -7.30
N PRO A 390 -11.66 -7.59 -7.09
CA PRO A 390 -12.56 -7.99 -5.99
C PRO A 390 -12.94 -9.47 -6.06
N GLU A 391 -12.99 -10.05 -7.25
CA GLU A 391 -13.36 -11.44 -7.51
C GLU A 391 -12.39 -12.48 -6.92
N ILE A 392 -11.11 -12.10 -6.68
CA ILE A 392 -10.14 -12.96 -6.01
C ILE A 392 -9.81 -12.48 -4.59
N VAL A 393 -9.98 -11.18 -4.33
CA VAL A 393 -9.72 -10.59 -3.01
C VAL A 393 -10.80 -10.98 -2.00
N LEU A 394 -12.08 -10.87 -2.34
CA LEU A 394 -13.17 -11.17 -1.41
C LEU A 394 -13.16 -12.62 -0.91
N PRO A 395 -12.97 -13.66 -1.75
CA PRO A 395 -12.79 -15.03 -1.26
C PRO A 395 -11.55 -15.21 -0.38
N THR A 396 -10.48 -14.45 -0.63
CA THR A 396 -9.27 -14.47 0.20
C THR A 396 -9.52 -13.82 1.56
N LEU A 397 -10.30 -12.73 1.61
CA LEU A 397 -10.72 -12.12 2.87
C LEU A 397 -11.58 -13.06 3.70
N ASP A 398 -12.53 -13.77 3.07
CA ASP A 398 -13.34 -14.80 3.74
C ASP A 398 -12.44 -15.87 4.39
N TYR A 399 -11.46 -16.36 3.65
CA TYR A 399 -10.46 -17.30 4.19
C TYR A 399 -9.70 -16.69 5.37
N CYS A 400 -9.16 -15.49 5.25
CA CYS A 400 -8.38 -14.83 6.30
C CYS A 400 -9.20 -14.59 7.58
N ILE A 401 -10.47 -14.19 7.45
CA ILE A 401 -11.34 -13.85 8.57
C ILE A 401 -11.90 -15.12 9.25
N TYR A 402 -12.45 -16.06 8.48
CA TYR A 402 -13.23 -17.17 9.03
C TYR A 402 -12.47 -18.48 9.16
N GLN A 403 -11.55 -18.78 8.23
CA GLN A 403 -10.81 -20.03 8.26
C GLN A 403 -9.47 -19.84 9.00
N ALA A 404 -8.65 -18.90 8.60
CA ALA A 404 -7.39 -18.56 9.27
C ALA A 404 -7.59 -17.74 10.56
N LYS A 405 -8.77 -17.13 10.76
CA LYS A 405 -9.18 -16.38 11.96
C LYS A 405 -8.22 -15.24 12.33
N LEU A 406 -7.60 -14.61 11.34
CA LEU A 406 -6.54 -13.61 11.53
C LEU A 406 -7.01 -12.30 12.18
N THR A 407 -8.32 -12.07 12.29
CA THR A 407 -8.89 -10.92 13.00
C THR A 407 -9.36 -11.24 14.42
N LYS A 408 -9.46 -12.54 14.79
CA LYS A 408 -10.20 -12.99 15.99
C LYS A 408 -9.59 -12.51 17.31
N PHE A 409 -8.27 -12.37 17.36
CA PHE A 409 -7.54 -12.05 18.60
C PHE A 409 -6.87 -10.69 18.53
N ASN A 410 -7.39 -9.77 17.74
CA ASN A 410 -6.78 -8.50 17.42
C ASN A 410 -7.73 -7.33 17.69
N SER A 411 -7.15 -6.19 18.12
CA SER A 411 -7.92 -4.98 18.43
C SER A 411 -8.25 -4.14 17.17
N TYR A 412 -7.41 -4.26 16.10
CA TYR A 412 -7.46 -3.39 14.92
C TYR A 412 -7.55 -4.18 13.61
N GLY A 413 -8.37 -5.23 13.56
CA GLY A 413 -8.48 -6.07 12.36
C GLY A 413 -7.23 -6.91 12.14
N PHE A 414 -6.59 -6.80 10.97
CA PHE A 414 -5.41 -7.62 10.64
C PHE A 414 -4.13 -7.06 11.26
N LYS A 415 -3.31 -7.95 11.82
CA LYS A 415 -1.90 -7.70 12.10
C LYS A 415 -1.08 -7.62 10.81
N ALA A 416 0.19 -7.20 10.93
CA ALA A 416 1.03 -6.90 9.78
C ALA A 416 1.16 -8.07 8.79
N SER A 417 1.40 -9.27 9.30
CA SER A 417 1.71 -10.45 8.49
C SER A 417 1.53 -11.75 9.26
N PHE A 418 1.58 -12.86 8.55
CA PHE A 418 1.54 -14.21 9.11
C PHE A 418 2.35 -15.18 8.23
N ASN A 419 2.80 -16.30 8.80
CA ASN A 419 3.54 -17.32 8.08
C ASN A 419 3.08 -18.72 8.49
N PRO A 420 2.24 -19.39 7.67
CA PRO A 420 1.78 -20.74 7.96
C PRO A 420 2.88 -21.81 7.96
N SER A 421 4.00 -21.53 7.31
CA SER A 421 5.16 -22.44 7.26
C SER A 421 6.07 -22.33 8.47
N HIS A 422 5.90 -21.33 9.35
CA HIS A 422 6.66 -21.18 10.58
C HIS A 422 5.79 -21.60 11.78
N PRO A 423 6.29 -22.46 12.68
CA PRO A 423 5.48 -23.04 13.77
C PRO A 423 4.95 -22.01 14.79
N GLY A 424 5.50 -20.79 14.77
CA GLY A 424 5.16 -19.78 15.78
C GLY A 424 5.70 -20.10 17.17
N GLU A 425 5.34 -19.29 18.14
CA GLU A 425 5.69 -19.49 19.54
C GLU A 425 4.76 -20.53 20.20
N PRO A 426 5.25 -21.31 21.18
CA PRO A 426 4.41 -22.20 21.95
C PRO A 426 3.21 -21.49 22.60
N GLY A 427 2.02 -22.04 22.44
CA GLY A 427 0.77 -21.44 22.96
C GLY A 427 0.14 -20.38 22.07
N ASN A 428 0.68 -20.09 20.91
CA ASN A 428 0.08 -19.22 19.92
C ASN A 428 -1.27 -19.82 19.43
N PRO A 429 -2.39 -19.04 19.52
CA PRO A 429 -3.72 -19.56 19.20
C PRO A 429 -3.94 -19.87 17.71
N TYR A 430 -3.03 -19.44 16.84
CA TYR A 430 -3.12 -19.67 15.40
C TYR A 430 -2.47 -20.99 14.97
N GLY A 431 -1.53 -21.55 15.76
CA GLY A 431 -0.75 -22.74 15.39
C GLY A 431 0.40 -22.49 14.42
N TRP A 432 0.56 -21.24 13.95
CA TRP A 432 1.66 -20.75 13.12
C TRP A 432 2.03 -19.32 13.52
N TRP A 433 3.12 -18.82 12.97
CA TRP A 433 3.56 -17.45 13.30
C TRP A 433 2.60 -16.39 12.75
N VAL A 434 2.24 -15.44 13.60
CA VAL A 434 1.53 -14.21 13.24
C VAL A 434 2.29 -13.04 13.87
N SER A 435 2.53 -11.97 13.13
CA SER A 435 3.18 -10.77 13.66
C SER A 435 2.50 -10.33 14.95
N PRO A 436 3.25 -10.00 16.01
CA PRO A 436 2.65 -9.49 17.24
C PRO A 436 2.06 -8.07 17.08
N TRP A 437 2.41 -7.35 16.00
CA TRP A 437 2.16 -5.92 15.86
C TRP A 437 1.16 -5.57 14.76
N HIS A 438 0.50 -4.41 14.94
CA HIS A 438 -0.16 -3.68 13.87
C HIS A 438 0.76 -2.51 13.45
N PHE A 439 0.76 -2.16 12.17
CA PHE A 439 1.53 -1.05 11.62
C PHE A 439 0.60 -0.01 11.00
N GLY A 440 0.82 1.28 11.30
CA GLY A 440 0.01 2.35 10.73
C GLY A 440 0.03 2.39 9.21
N LEU A 441 1.22 2.10 8.61
CA LEU A 441 1.39 2.01 7.16
C LEU A 441 0.53 0.88 6.52
N ASN A 442 0.18 -0.16 7.28
CA ASN A 442 -0.66 -1.25 6.81
C ASN A 442 -2.15 -0.96 7.03
N GLN A 443 -2.50 -0.32 8.15
CA GLN A 443 -3.88 -0.03 8.52
C GLN A 443 -4.51 1.02 7.59
N GLY A 444 -3.74 2.03 7.17
CA GLY A 444 -4.21 3.06 6.25
C GLY A 444 -4.74 2.50 4.93
N PRO A 445 -3.94 1.76 4.16
CA PRO A 445 -4.39 1.17 2.90
C PRO A 445 -5.60 0.24 3.04
N ILE A 446 -5.76 -0.49 4.16
CA ILE A 446 -6.99 -1.28 4.41
C ILE A 446 -8.21 -0.37 4.37
N ILE A 447 -8.22 0.71 5.16
CA ILE A 447 -9.36 1.62 5.27
C ILE A 447 -9.63 2.32 3.94
N LEU A 448 -8.58 2.87 3.34
CA LEU A 448 -8.69 3.77 2.19
C LEU A 448 -9.03 3.02 0.91
N MET A 449 -8.49 1.80 0.71
CA MET A 449 -8.80 1.01 -0.47
C MET A 449 -10.15 0.30 -0.38
N ILE A 450 -10.62 -0.08 0.82
CA ILE A 450 -12.02 -0.47 1.02
C ILE A 450 -12.93 0.71 0.64
N GLU A 451 -12.62 1.93 1.07
CA GLU A 451 -13.42 3.10 0.74
C GLU A 451 -13.42 3.40 -0.75
N ASN A 452 -12.25 3.34 -1.38
CA ASN A 452 -12.14 3.54 -2.83
C ASN A 452 -12.93 2.47 -3.62
N TYR A 453 -12.99 1.23 -3.13
CA TYR A 453 -13.84 0.19 -3.72
C TYR A 453 -15.34 0.49 -3.53
N ARG A 454 -15.76 0.92 -2.33
CA ARG A 454 -17.16 1.13 -1.98
C ARG A 454 -17.77 2.39 -2.60
N SER A 455 -17.05 3.51 -2.56
CA SER A 455 -17.57 4.83 -2.98
C SER A 455 -16.64 5.61 -3.92
N GLY A 456 -15.34 5.33 -3.89
CA GLY A 456 -14.34 6.14 -4.60
C GLY A 456 -14.08 7.50 -3.95
N LEU A 457 -14.40 7.68 -2.67
CA LEU A 457 -14.33 8.98 -1.97
C LEU A 457 -12.96 9.65 -2.15
N LEU A 458 -11.86 8.96 -1.79
CA LEU A 458 -10.53 9.55 -1.90
C LEU A 458 -10.18 9.93 -3.34
N TRP A 459 -10.54 9.08 -4.29
CA TRP A 459 -10.32 9.35 -5.71
C TRP A 459 -11.09 10.58 -6.19
N GLN A 460 -12.34 10.75 -5.76
CA GLN A 460 -13.14 11.94 -6.10
C GLN A 460 -12.51 13.20 -5.52
N LEU A 461 -12.12 13.20 -4.24
CA LEU A 461 -11.45 14.32 -3.59
C LEU A 461 -10.14 14.68 -4.29
N MET A 462 -9.30 13.71 -4.56
CA MET A 462 -7.97 13.96 -5.13
C MET A 462 -7.98 14.30 -6.63
N ARG A 463 -9.01 13.92 -7.38
CA ARG A 463 -9.24 14.43 -8.74
C ARG A 463 -9.47 15.95 -8.75
N SER A 464 -10.08 16.49 -7.69
CA SER A 464 -10.32 17.92 -7.53
C SER A 464 -9.09 18.68 -6.99
N CYS A 465 -8.05 17.98 -6.52
CA CYS A 465 -6.83 18.60 -6.04
C CYS A 465 -6.00 19.15 -7.22
N PRO A 466 -5.77 20.48 -7.31
CA PRO A 466 -5.09 21.09 -8.44
C PRO A 466 -3.62 20.61 -8.58
N TYR A 467 -2.98 20.28 -7.48
CA TYR A 467 -1.61 19.80 -7.44
C TYR A 467 -1.46 18.40 -8.04
N ILE A 468 -2.40 17.49 -7.75
CA ILE A 468 -2.45 16.16 -8.36
C ILE A 468 -2.71 16.27 -9.86
N ALA A 469 -3.77 16.98 -10.27
CA ALA A 469 -4.11 17.15 -11.68
C ALA A 469 -2.99 17.84 -12.47
N GLY A 470 -2.39 18.90 -11.90
CA GLY A 470 -1.26 19.61 -12.49
C GLY A 470 -0.02 18.73 -12.63
N GLY A 471 0.30 17.95 -11.60
CA GLY A 471 1.43 17.03 -11.59
C GLY A 471 1.29 15.91 -12.63
N LEU A 472 0.12 15.29 -12.71
CA LEU A 472 -0.18 14.26 -13.71
C LEU A 472 -0.02 14.80 -15.14
N ARG A 473 -0.57 16.00 -15.45
CA ARG A 473 -0.40 16.62 -16.77
C ARG A 473 1.08 16.89 -17.07
N ARG A 474 1.87 17.37 -16.11
CA ARG A 474 3.31 17.61 -16.28
C ARG A 474 4.12 16.32 -16.42
N ALA A 475 3.66 15.22 -15.84
CA ALA A 475 4.21 13.88 -16.03
C ALA A 475 3.83 13.26 -17.40
N GLY A 476 2.99 13.94 -18.19
CA GLY A 476 2.56 13.50 -19.51
C GLY A 476 1.37 12.54 -19.51
N PHE A 477 0.63 12.48 -18.41
CA PHE A 477 -0.65 11.78 -18.37
C PHE A 477 -1.70 12.53 -19.18
N THR A 478 -2.52 11.77 -19.88
CA THR A 478 -3.61 12.26 -20.73
C THR A 478 -4.81 11.32 -20.65
N GLN A 479 -5.95 11.73 -21.20
CA GLN A 479 -7.20 10.99 -21.29
C GLN A 479 -7.95 10.88 -19.95
N GLY A 480 -9.03 10.09 -19.95
CA GLY A 480 -9.84 9.85 -18.77
C GLY A 480 -10.40 11.14 -18.16
N TRP A 481 -10.17 11.32 -16.87
CA TRP A 481 -10.68 12.47 -16.09
C TRP A 481 -9.74 13.71 -16.10
N LEU A 482 -8.56 13.64 -16.73
CA LEU A 482 -7.63 14.76 -16.89
C LEU A 482 -7.99 15.60 -18.11
#